data_a7142f2071b0704599f8a4425c58e6e9
#
_entry.id   a7142f2071b0704599f8a4425c58e6e9
#
_cell.length_a   1.000
_cell.length_b   1.000
_cell.length_c   1.000
_cell.angle_alpha   90.00
_cell.angle_beta   90.00
_cell.angle_gamma   90.00
#
_symmetry.space_group_name_H-M   'P 1'
#
loop_
_entity.id
_entity.type
_entity.pdbx_description
1 polymer ?
#
loop_
_entity_poly.entity_id
_entity_poly.type
_entity_poly.pdbx_seq_one_letter_code
_entity_poly.pdbx_strand_id
1 'polypeptide(L)'
;MTKVLGIPLVKDDEQKKNEWVTGKRDINTKDVIIDIKSKFDFNTFNSALVDSSNEIYLRQLDCYMDLWNVKDSILCHVLVDTLFDIIIKKLHKLHWNNVILDLGHTNFIDGQISNPDSIELVIREINNHIYTREGLESFCDEHHAIKIEWFDDFKEIPESQRIHMIAHSFDKERIEQRNECIKLAREYMDTVNPVNNLVKI
;
A
#
# COMPACT_ATOMS: atom_id res chain seq x y z
N MET A 1 0.99 5.60 13.05
CA MET A 1 -0.49 5.75 13.07
C MET A 1 -1.08 5.88 14.48
N THR A 2 -0.81 4.99 15.42
CA THR A 2 -1.33 5.12 16.80
C THR A 2 -1.00 6.47 17.44
N LYS A 3 0.23 6.98 17.25
CA LYS A 3 0.64 8.30 17.71
C LYS A 3 -0.12 9.46 17.05
N VAL A 4 -0.39 9.34 15.75
CA VAL A 4 -1.07 10.40 14.97
C VAL A 4 -2.56 10.45 15.27
N LEU A 5 -3.21 9.28 15.40
CA LEU A 5 -4.64 9.19 15.68
C LEU A 5 -4.97 9.32 17.19
N GLY A 6 -3.97 9.22 18.06
CA GLY A 6 -4.16 9.30 19.52
C GLY A 6 -4.95 8.14 20.13
N ILE A 7 -5.23 7.09 19.33
CA ILE A 7 -5.98 5.90 19.77
C ILE A 7 -5.14 4.64 19.50
N PRO A 8 -5.20 3.62 20.39
CA PRO A 8 -4.55 2.36 20.14
C PRO A 8 -5.22 1.64 18.96
N LEU A 9 -4.44 1.34 17.94
CA LEU A 9 -4.90 0.56 16.80
C LEU A 9 -4.55 -0.91 17.03
N VAL A 10 -5.58 -1.72 17.20
CA VAL A 10 -5.44 -3.17 17.38
C VAL A 10 -5.89 -3.85 16.10
N LYS A 11 -5.02 -4.68 15.54
CA LYS A 11 -5.35 -5.49 14.37
C LYS A 11 -6.54 -6.39 14.69
N ASP A 12 -7.48 -6.46 13.75
CA ASP A 12 -8.61 -7.38 13.85
C ASP A 12 -8.39 -8.62 12.99
N ASP A 13 -8.61 -9.77 13.61
CA ASP A 13 -8.55 -11.06 12.91
C ASP A 13 -9.95 -11.66 12.69
N GLU A 14 -11.01 -10.97 13.11
CA GLU A 14 -12.38 -11.42 12.92
C GLU A 14 -12.76 -11.37 11.43
N GLN A 15 -13.26 -12.49 10.92
CA GLN A 15 -13.85 -12.58 9.59
C GLN A 15 -15.38 -12.63 9.71
N LYS A 16 -16.06 -11.76 9.00
CA LYS A 16 -17.52 -11.77 8.89
C LYS A 16 -17.99 -12.13 7.49
N LYS A 17 -19.19 -12.68 7.44
CA LYS A 17 -19.85 -13.10 6.20
C LYS A 17 -21.35 -12.85 6.31
N ASN A 18 -21.94 -12.37 5.23
CA ASN A 18 -23.39 -12.38 5.00
C ASN A 18 -23.71 -13.09 3.68
N GLU A 19 -24.94 -12.97 3.19
CA GLU A 19 -25.37 -13.57 1.92
C GLU A 19 -24.57 -13.07 0.71
N TRP A 20 -24.11 -11.83 0.76
CA TRP A 20 -23.51 -11.13 -0.38
C TRP A 20 -21.99 -11.14 -0.38
N VAL A 21 -21.40 -10.88 0.75
CA VAL A 21 -19.97 -10.62 0.89
C VAL A 21 -19.35 -11.30 2.10
N THR A 22 -18.04 -11.49 2.03
CA THR A 22 -17.22 -11.88 3.15
C THR A 22 -16.06 -10.89 3.29
N GLY A 23 -15.63 -10.59 4.50
CA GLY A 23 -14.56 -9.64 4.72
C GLY A 23 -13.89 -9.78 6.07
N LYS A 24 -12.72 -9.17 6.15
CA LYS A 24 -11.91 -9.04 7.36
C LYS A 24 -11.44 -7.60 7.41
N ARG A 25 -11.74 -6.89 8.49
CA ARG A 25 -11.28 -5.50 8.67
C ARG A 25 -9.87 -5.46 9.22
N ASP A 26 -9.14 -4.39 8.94
CA ASP A 26 -7.75 -4.27 9.39
C ASP A 26 -7.65 -3.94 10.88
N ILE A 27 -8.52 -3.06 11.37
CA ILE A 27 -8.45 -2.52 12.72
C ILE A 27 -9.78 -2.74 13.45
N ASN A 28 -9.68 -3.21 14.69
CA ASN A 28 -10.80 -3.35 15.57
C ASN A 28 -11.12 -2.02 16.27
N THR A 29 -12.18 -1.36 15.79
CA THR A 29 -12.80 -0.21 16.46
C THR A 29 -14.29 -0.48 16.63
N LYS A 30 -14.93 0.18 17.60
CA LYS A 30 -16.37 -0.05 17.87
C LYS A 30 -17.27 0.62 16.84
N ASP A 31 -16.94 1.85 16.46
CA ASP A 31 -17.86 2.77 15.81
C ASP A 31 -17.42 3.17 14.40
N VAL A 32 -16.18 2.88 14.01
CA VAL A 32 -15.59 3.29 12.73
C VAL A 32 -14.77 2.16 12.14
N ILE A 33 -14.97 1.85 10.87
CA ILE A 33 -14.08 0.96 10.12
C ILE A 33 -12.87 1.75 9.65
N ILE A 34 -11.66 1.24 9.91
CA ILE A 34 -10.43 1.83 9.39
C ILE A 34 -9.74 0.80 8.49
N ASP A 35 -9.55 1.15 7.23
CA ASP A 35 -8.85 0.34 6.24
C ASP A 35 -7.54 1.05 5.88
N ILE A 36 -6.41 0.35 6.01
CA ILE A 36 -5.08 0.91 5.83
C ILE A 36 -4.48 0.43 4.51
N LYS A 37 -4.08 1.38 3.67
CA LYS A 37 -3.40 1.12 2.40
C LYS A 37 -1.98 1.67 2.43
N SER A 38 -1.01 0.78 2.61
CA SER A 38 0.40 1.14 2.53
C SER A 38 0.78 1.56 1.11
N LYS A 39 1.52 2.64 1.00
CA LYS A 39 2.12 3.15 -0.23
C LYS A 39 3.64 3.11 -0.09
N PHE A 40 4.30 2.46 -1.02
CA PHE A 40 5.74 2.19 -0.98
C PHE A 40 6.56 3.17 -1.81
N ASP A 41 5.93 4.04 -2.57
CA ASP A 41 6.61 5.12 -3.28
C ASP A 41 5.80 6.40 -3.23
N PHE A 42 6.54 7.52 -3.33
CA PHE A 42 5.97 8.86 -3.22
C PHE A 42 4.96 9.16 -4.33
N ASN A 43 5.16 8.64 -5.54
CA ASN A 43 4.26 8.91 -6.66
C ASN A 43 2.89 8.25 -6.45
N THR A 44 2.86 6.99 -5.99
CA THR A 44 1.60 6.30 -5.69
C THR A 44 0.90 6.90 -4.47
N PHE A 45 1.65 7.39 -3.48
CA PHE A 45 1.07 8.13 -2.37
C PHE A 45 0.48 9.46 -2.83
N ASN A 46 1.24 10.23 -3.60
CA ASN A 46 0.78 11.53 -4.11
C ASN A 46 -0.44 11.39 -5.03
N SER A 47 -0.49 10.36 -5.87
CA SER A 47 -1.67 10.05 -6.66
C SER A 47 -2.90 9.80 -5.79
N ALA A 48 -2.74 9.09 -4.66
CA ALA A 48 -3.85 8.86 -3.73
C ALA A 48 -4.36 10.14 -3.04
N LEU A 49 -3.52 11.20 -2.93
CA LEU A 49 -3.94 12.50 -2.40
C LEU A 49 -4.84 13.27 -3.37
N VAL A 50 -4.61 13.10 -4.67
CA VAL A 50 -5.24 13.90 -5.74
C VAL A 50 -6.41 13.15 -6.37
N ASP A 51 -6.31 11.82 -6.41
CA ASP A 51 -7.29 10.97 -7.07
C ASP A 51 -8.43 10.63 -6.10
N SER A 52 -9.58 11.24 -6.33
CA SER A 52 -10.84 10.85 -5.68
C SER A 52 -11.32 9.45 -6.12
N SER A 53 -10.65 8.82 -7.09
CA SER A 53 -11.01 7.51 -7.66
C SER A 53 -10.57 6.31 -6.83
N ASN A 54 -10.38 6.47 -5.54
CA ASN A 54 -10.28 5.33 -4.63
C ASN A 54 -11.59 4.51 -4.55
N GLU A 55 -12.40 4.57 -5.59
CA GLU A 55 -13.74 3.99 -5.64
C GLU A 55 -13.76 2.51 -5.25
N ILE A 56 -12.78 1.73 -5.69
CA ILE A 56 -12.65 0.31 -5.33
C ILE A 56 -12.48 0.14 -3.81
N TYR A 57 -11.66 0.97 -3.19
CA TYR A 57 -11.45 0.93 -1.73
C TYR A 57 -12.67 1.44 -0.96
N LEU A 58 -13.35 2.46 -1.48
CA LEU A 58 -14.59 2.95 -0.88
C LEU A 58 -15.70 1.91 -0.97
N ARG A 59 -15.82 1.19 -2.08
CA ARG A 59 -16.74 0.04 -2.22
C ARG A 59 -16.36 -1.12 -1.27
N GLN A 60 -15.08 -1.35 -1.02
CA GLN A 60 -14.63 -2.31 0.00
C GLN A 60 -15.08 -1.86 1.40
N LEU A 61 -14.95 -0.57 1.72
CA LEU A 61 -15.44 -0.01 2.97
C LEU A 61 -16.97 -0.12 3.12
N ASP A 62 -17.73 0.10 2.04
CA ASP A 62 -19.18 -0.15 2.05
C ASP A 62 -19.50 -1.61 2.44
N CYS A 63 -18.74 -2.58 1.92
CA CYS A 63 -18.89 -3.99 2.31
C CYS A 63 -18.59 -4.22 3.80
N TYR A 64 -17.54 -3.60 4.32
CA TYR A 64 -17.19 -3.74 5.72
C TYR A 64 -18.20 -3.06 6.63
N MET A 65 -18.68 -1.86 6.28
CA MET A 65 -19.73 -1.18 7.05
C MET A 65 -21.01 -2.00 7.12
N ASP A 66 -21.41 -2.65 6.04
CA ASP A 66 -22.54 -3.57 5.99
C ASP A 66 -22.34 -4.79 6.90
N LEU A 67 -21.15 -5.43 6.82
CA LEU A 67 -20.83 -6.63 7.63
C LEU A 67 -20.77 -6.35 9.14
N TRP A 68 -20.27 -5.21 9.54
CA TRP A 68 -20.10 -4.85 10.97
C TRP A 68 -21.23 -3.96 11.50
N ASN A 69 -22.19 -3.58 10.64
CA ASN A 69 -23.30 -2.66 10.97
C ASN A 69 -22.78 -1.33 11.56
N VAL A 70 -21.77 -0.76 10.90
CA VAL A 70 -21.13 0.52 11.25
C VAL A 70 -21.47 1.54 10.17
N LYS A 71 -21.61 2.81 10.56
CA LYS A 71 -22.06 3.87 9.64
C LYS A 71 -20.92 4.71 9.06
N ASP A 72 -19.76 4.69 9.71
CA ASP A 72 -18.64 5.54 9.33
C ASP A 72 -17.38 4.69 9.11
N SER A 73 -16.58 5.10 8.16
CA SER A 73 -15.31 4.46 7.84
C SER A 73 -14.26 5.48 7.42
N ILE A 74 -13.00 5.08 7.51
CA ILE A 74 -11.85 5.87 7.10
C ILE A 74 -10.97 4.99 6.21
N LEU A 75 -10.74 5.45 4.98
CA LEU A 75 -9.67 4.95 4.14
C LEU A 75 -8.40 5.72 4.51
N CYS A 76 -7.36 5.01 4.93
CA CYS A 76 -6.12 5.60 5.37
C CYS A 76 -4.96 5.17 4.47
N HIS A 77 -4.44 6.09 3.67
CA HIS A 77 -3.20 5.89 2.93
C HIS A 77 -2.01 6.26 3.80
N VAL A 78 -1.04 5.36 3.87
CA VAL A 78 0.18 5.56 4.69
C VAL A 78 1.39 5.37 3.79
N LEU A 79 2.22 6.41 3.67
CA LEU A 79 3.52 6.32 3.02
C LEU A 79 4.50 5.67 4.00
N VAL A 80 5.02 4.52 3.62
CA VAL A 80 5.98 3.73 4.42
C VAL A 80 7.26 3.54 3.63
N ASP A 81 8.37 3.38 4.32
CA ASP A 81 9.63 3.01 3.67
C ASP A 81 9.44 1.70 2.90
N THR A 82 9.95 1.67 1.68
CA THR A 82 9.86 0.50 0.82
C THR A 82 10.78 -0.60 1.36
N LEU A 83 10.36 -1.84 1.26
CA LEU A 83 11.20 -2.99 1.60
C LEU A 83 12.51 -2.94 0.79
N PHE A 84 13.64 -3.13 1.46
CA PHE A 84 14.99 -2.99 0.87
C PHE A 84 15.19 -3.86 -0.37
N ASP A 85 14.69 -5.09 -0.36
CA ASP A 85 14.71 -5.97 -1.53
C ASP A 85 14.06 -5.36 -2.79
N ILE A 86 13.02 -4.56 -2.62
CA ILE A 86 12.32 -3.91 -3.74
C ILE A 86 13.19 -2.78 -4.28
N ILE A 87 13.80 -1.99 -3.41
CA ILE A 87 14.71 -0.91 -3.78
C ILE A 87 15.91 -1.49 -4.53
N ILE A 88 16.53 -2.51 -3.98
CA ILE A 88 17.68 -3.18 -4.59
C ILE A 88 17.35 -3.76 -5.97
N LYS A 89 16.18 -4.41 -6.13
CA LYS A 89 15.74 -4.89 -7.45
C LYS A 89 15.58 -3.76 -8.46
N LYS A 90 15.11 -2.59 -8.06
CA LYS A 90 15.02 -1.41 -8.94
C LYS A 90 16.40 -0.89 -9.31
N LEU A 91 17.30 -0.76 -8.36
CA LEU A 91 18.69 -0.34 -8.61
C LEU A 91 19.40 -1.32 -9.54
N HIS A 92 19.26 -2.63 -9.36
CA HIS A 92 19.78 -3.64 -10.27
C HIS A 92 19.22 -3.48 -11.69
N LYS A 93 17.92 -3.20 -11.83
CA LYS A 93 17.30 -2.97 -13.14
C LYS A 93 17.90 -1.74 -13.83
N LEU A 94 18.19 -0.67 -13.09
CA LEU A 94 18.85 0.51 -13.63
C LEU A 94 20.29 0.20 -14.06
N HIS A 95 21.03 -0.60 -13.29
CA HIS A 95 22.36 -1.05 -13.64
C HIS A 95 22.35 -1.92 -14.93
N TRP A 96 21.48 -2.91 -15.02
CA TRP A 96 21.38 -3.79 -16.20
C TRP A 96 20.99 -3.04 -17.48
N ASN A 97 20.27 -1.94 -17.35
CA ASN A 97 19.93 -1.07 -18.46
C ASN A 97 21.03 -0.05 -18.80
N ASN A 98 22.24 -0.20 -18.22
CA ASN A 98 23.38 0.72 -18.35
C ASN A 98 23.08 2.17 -17.92
N VAL A 99 22.12 2.36 -17.03
CA VAL A 99 21.78 3.67 -16.46
C VAL A 99 22.69 3.97 -15.26
N ILE A 100 22.97 2.95 -14.43
CA ILE A 100 23.99 3.01 -13.38
C ILE A 100 25.25 2.30 -13.91
N LEU A 101 26.33 3.05 -14.05
CA LEU A 101 27.63 2.55 -14.48
C LEU A 101 28.51 2.31 -13.24
N ASP A 102 29.49 1.41 -13.36
CA ASP A 102 30.50 1.12 -12.33
C ASP A 102 29.98 0.58 -10.99
N LEU A 103 29.15 -0.46 -11.05
CA LEU A 103 28.72 -1.16 -9.84
C LEU A 103 29.76 -2.16 -9.32
N GLY A 104 30.99 -2.19 -9.90
CA GLY A 104 31.91 -3.26 -9.59
C GLY A 104 31.31 -4.63 -9.93
N HIS A 105 31.99 -5.70 -9.55
CA HIS A 105 31.66 -7.01 -10.11
C HIS A 105 30.39 -7.69 -9.58
N THR A 106 29.61 -7.13 -8.63
CA THR A 106 28.66 -8.05 -8.06
C THR A 106 27.33 -7.52 -7.59
N ASN A 107 27.28 -6.53 -6.74
CA ASN A 107 25.99 -6.14 -6.15
C ASN A 107 26.11 -4.89 -5.31
N PHE A 108 24.97 -4.32 -4.91
CA PHE A 108 24.86 -3.19 -4.00
C PHE A 108 25.26 -3.52 -2.56
N ILE A 109 25.60 -4.77 -2.24
CA ILE A 109 26.06 -5.20 -0.93
C ILE A 109 27.56 -4.96 -0.80
N ASP A 110 28.36 -5.40 -1.78
CA ASP A 110 29.83 -5.40 -1.71
C ASP A 110 30.50 -4.57 -2.82
N GLY A 111 29.71 -4.08 -3.78
CA GLY A 111 30.20 -3.28 -4.90
C GLY A 111 30.66 -1.89 -4.46
N GLN A 112 31.36 -1.19 -5.36
CA GLN A 112 31.69 0.22 -5.19
C GLN A 112 31.11 1.01 -6.35
N ILE A 113 30.43 2.11 -6.03
CA ILE A 113 29.94 3.04 -7.02
C ILE A 113 30.83 4.28 -6.95
N SER A 114 31.51 4.57 -8.03
CA SER A 114 32.47 5.71 -8.09
C SER A 114 32.07 6.77 -9.12
N ASN A 115 31.18 6.43 -10.05
CA ASN A 115 30.72 7.36 -11.07
C ASN A 115 29.73 8.36 -10.46
N PRO A 116 29.98 9.69 -10.50
CA PRO A 116 29.12 10.71 -9.89
C PRO A 116 27.67 10.68 -10.41
N ASP A 117 27.47 10.48 -11.72
CA ASP A 117 26.13 10.44 -12.32
C ASP A 117 25.35 9.22 -11.82
N SER A 118 26.05 8.09 -11.62
CA SER A 118 25.46 6.89 -11.04
C SER A 118 25.09 7.09 -9.57
N ILE A 119 25.91 7.79 -8.80
CA ILE A 119 25.64 8.14 -7.40
C ILE A 119 24.36 9.00 -7.31
N GLU A 120 24.26 10.03 -8.15
CA GLU A 120 23.08 10.89 -8.17
C GLU A 120 21.78 10.11 -8.48
N LEU A 121 21.85 9.18 -9.44
CA LEU A 121 20.72 8.32 -9.78
C LEU A 121 20.32 7.40 -8.61
N VAL A 122 21.29 6.82 -7.91
CA VAL A 122 21.06 5.99 -6.72
C VAL A 122 20.41 6.80 -5.60
N ILE A 123 20.94 7.99 -5.32
CA ILE A 123 20.36 8.90 -4.31
C ILE A 123 18.91 9.22 -4.65
N ARG A 124 18.65 9.59 -5.90
CA ARG A 124 17.29 9.93 -6.33
C ARG A 124 16.33 8.75 -6.19
N GLU A 125 16.76 7.55 -6.59
CA GLU A 125 15.91 6.35 -6.48
C GLU A 125 15.63 5.99 -5.02
N ILE A 126 16.63 6.05 -4.15
CA ILE A 126 16.45 5.77 -2.72
C ILE A 126 15.52 6.80 -2.07
N ASN A 127 15.69 8.10 -2.37
CA ASN A 127 14.81 9.16 -1.85
C ASN A 127 13.34 9.02 -2.30
N ASN A 128 13.08 8.30 -3.38
CA ASN A 128 11.71 7.98 -3.80
C ASN A 128 11.08 6.82 -2.98
N HIS A 129 11.86 6.15 -2.13
CA HIS A 129 11.48 4.92 -1.46
C HIS A 129 11.74 4.89 0.04
N ILE A 130 12.61 5.73 0.54
CA ILE A 130 12.93 5.84 1.97
C ILE A 130 12.59 7.26 2.43
N TYR A 131 11.81 7.35 3.50
CA TYR A 131 11.21 8.60 3.99
C TYR A 131 11.59 8.89 5.44
N THR A 132 12.27 7.95 6.11
CA THR A 132 12.74 8.09 7.50
C THR A 132 14.26 8.04 7.57
N ARG A 133 14.83 8.79 8.50
CA ARG A 133 16.29 8.75 8.74
C ARG A 133 16.72 7.36 9.22
N GLU A 134 15.94 6.73 10.11
CA GLU A 134 16.19 5.38 10.61
C GLU A 134 16.19 4.34 9.46
N GLY A 135 15.21 4.45 8.53
CA GLY A 135 15.14 3.57 7.36
C GLY A 135 16.36 3.75 6.44
N LEU A 136 16.81 5.00 6.22
CA LEU A 136 17.98 5.29 5.40
C LEU A 136 19.27 4.74 6.02
N GLU A 137 19.48 4.95 7.30
CA GLU A 137 20.65 4.44 8.03
C GLU A 137 20.66 2.91 7.98
N SER A 138 19.55 2.25 8.28
CA SER A 138 19.43 0.79 8.20
C SER A 138 19.68 0.25 6.80
N PHE A 139 19.21 0.94 5.76
CA PHE A 139 19.45 0.55 4.38
C PHE A 139 20.94 0.65 3.99
N CYS A 140 21.61 1.74 4.36
CA CYS A 140 23.03 1.92 4.09
C CYS A 140 23.90 0.92 4.87
N ASP A 141 23.50 0.59 6.11
CA ASP A 141 24.18 -0.41 6.93
C ASP A 141 24.08 -1.82 6.35
N GLU A 142 22.97 -2.15 5.68
CA GLU A 142 22.80 -3.45 5.02
C GLU A 142 23.48 -3.48 3.64
N HIS A 143 23.62 -2.33 2.99
CA HIS A 143 24.11 -2.22 1.61
C HIS A 143 25.34 -1.29 1.51
N HIS A 144 26.50 -1.78 1.92
CA HIS A 144 27.76 -1.00 2.10
C HIS A 144 28.29 -0.30 0.84
N ALA A 145 27.81 -0.66 -0.36
CA ALA A 145 28.13 0.06 -1.59
C ALA A 145 27.49 1.45 -1.62
N ILE A 146 26.48 1.69 -0.80
CA ILE A 146 25.69 2.92 -0.72
C ILE A 146 26.06 3.61 0.58
N LYS A 147 26.69 4.78 0.47
CA LYS A 147 27.25 5.46 1.63
C LYS A 147 26.27 6.48 2.19
N ILE A 148 26.12 6.48 3.51
CA ILE A 148 25.21 7.42 4.21
C ILE A 148 25.61 8.89 3.96
N GLU A 149 26.90 9.17 3.75
CA GLU A 149 27.44 10.51 3.49
C GLU A 149 26.94 11.09 2.15
N TRP A 150 26.41 10.26 1.24
CA TRP A 150 25.80 10.75 0.01
C TRP A 150 24.46 11.45 0.25
N PHE A 151 23.88 11.28 1.43
CA PHE A 151 22.56 11.74 1.81
C PHE A 151 22.58 12.88 2.83
N ASP A 152 23.61 13.73 2.80
CA ASP A 152 23.72 14.86 3.73
C ASP A 152 22.51 15.80 3.63
N ASP A 153 21.92 15.94 2.46
CA ASP A 153 20.71 16.75 2.20
C ASP A 153 19.39 16.00 2.40
N PHE A 154 19.43 14.76 2.89
CA PHE A 154 18.22 13.96 3.10
C PHE A 154 17.27 14.64 4.08
N LYS A 155 16.03 14.81 3.65
CA LYS A 155 14.96 15.39 4.47
C LYS A 155 13.94 14.32 4.78
N GLU A 156 13.90 13.93 6.04
CA GLU A 156 12.83 13.05 6.52
C GLU A 156 11.45 13.67 6.31
N ILE A 157 10.51 12.87 5.82
CA ILE A 157 9.11 13.28 5.74
C ILE A 157 8.46 13.03 7.10
N PRO A 158 7.95 14.06 7.78
CA PRO A 158 7.30 13.91 9.09
C PRO A 158 6.13 12.91 9.04
N GLU A 159 5.93 12.15 10.12
CA GLU A 159 4.87 11.14 10.22
C GLU A 159 3.48 11.70 9.86
N SER A 160 3.18 12.95 10.28
CA SER A 160 1.91 13.62 9.96
C SER A 160 1.70 13.90 8.46
N GLN A 161 2.77 14.01 7.69
CA GLN A 161 2.72 14.23 6.23
C GLN A 161 2.70 12.92 5.44
N ARG A 162 2.96 11.79 6.09
CA ARG A 162 2.93 10.45 5.49
C ARG A 162 1.59 9.73 5.65
N ILE A 163 0.58 10.40 6.18
CA ILE A 163 -0.75 9.84 6.42
C ILE A 163 -1.79 10.72 5.76
N HIS A 164 -2.63 10.10 4.92
CA HIS A 164 -3.79 10.74 4.32
C HIS A 164 -5.05 9.93 4.62
N MET A 165 -6.08 10.62 5.13
CA MET A 165 -7.32 9.99 5.55
C MET A 165 -8.50 10.53 4.76
N ILE A 166 -9.33 9.63 4.26
CA ILE A 166 -10.56 9.92 3.54
C ILE A 166 -11.72 9.35 4.37
N ALA A 167 -12.57 10.24 4.88
CA ALA A 167 -13.79 9.83 5.56
C ALA A 167 -14.82 9.32 4.53
N HIS A 168 -15.52 8.24 4.87
CA HIS A 168 -16.54 7.64 4.02
C HIS A 168 -17.70 7.14 4.87
N SER A 169 -18.91 7.53 4.50
CA SER A 169 -20.12 7.19 5.26
C SER A 169 -20.96 6.15 4.53
N PHE A 170 -21.65 5.35 5.32
CA PHE A 170 -22.58 4.31 4.84
C PHE A 170 -23.70 4.91 3.99
N ASP A 171 -23.96 4.28 2.85
CA ASP A 171 -25.05 4.62 1.96
C ASP A 171 -25.81 3.34 1.55
N LYS A 172 -27.06 3.30 1.92
CA LYS A 172 -27.92 2.15 1.68
C LYS A 172 -28.12 1.89 0.19
N GLU A 173 -28.25 2.93 -0.62
CA GLU A 173 -28.46 2.81 -2.06
C GLU A 173 -27.25 2.16 -2.75
N ARG A 174 -26.03 2.54 -2.37
CA ARG A 174 -24.80 1.89 -2.89
C ARG A 174 -24.75 0.40 -2.50
N ILE A 175 -25.21 0.05 -1.30
CA ILE A 175 -25.27 -1.35 -0.88
C ILE A 175 -26.28 -2.14 -1.72
N GLU A 176 -27.46 -1.58 -1.96
CA GLU A 176 -28.50 -2.22 -2.80
C GLU A 176 -28.02 -2.40 -4.24
N GLN A 177 -27.36 -1.39 -4.83
CA GLN A 177 -26.75 -1.48 -6.16
C GLN A 177 -25.66 -2.56 -6.22
N ARG A 178 -24.79 -2.64 -5.21
CA ARG A 178 -23.77 -3.70 -5.10
C ARG A 178 -24.44 -5.09 -5.08
N ASN A 179 -25.45 -5.27 -4.25
CA ASN A 179 -26.13 -6.57 -4.11
C ASN A 179 -26.78 -6.99 -5.43
N GLU A 180 -27.39 -6.06 -6.16
CA GLU A 180 -27.95 -6.34 -7.47
C GLU A 180 -26.85 -6.72 -8.49
N CYS A 181 -25.72 -6.01 -8.50
CA CYS A 181 -24.57 -6.39 -9.34
C CYS A 181 -24.06 -7.80 -9.03
N ILE A 182 -23.95 -8.15 -7.73
CA ILE A 182 -23.51 -9.49 -7.31
C ILE A 182 -24.52 -10.56 -7.77
N LYS A 183 -25.81 -10.28 -7.65
CA LYS A 183 -26.87 -11.19 -8.10
C LYS A 183 -26.77 -11.45 -9.60
N LEU A 184 -26.70 -10.39 -10.41
CA LEU A 184 -26.56 -10.49 -11.86
C LEU A 184 -25.28 -11.26 -12.26
N ALA A 185 -24.16 -11.01 -11.56
CA ALA A 185 -22.92 -11.74 -11.80
C ALA A 185 -23.06 -13.24 -11.49
N ARG A 186 -23.76 -13.62 -10.42
CA ARG A 186 -24.02 -15.04 -10.08
C ARG A 186 -24.92 -15.69 -11.14
N GLU A 187 -25.99 -15.03 -11.55
CA GLU A 187 -26.88 -15.51 -12.60
C GLU A 187 -26.11 -15.72 -13.93
N TYR A 188 -25.24 -14.77 -14.31
CA TYR A 188 -24.38 -14.92 -15.48
C TYR A 188 -23.43 -16.12 -15.35
N MET A 189 -22.76 -16.28 -14.21
CA MET A 189 -21.85 -17.40 -13.97
C MET A 189 -22.55 -18.75 -14.05
N ASP A 190 -23.80 -18.85 -13.61
CA ASP A 190 -24.61 -20.05 -13.71
C ASP A 190 -24.95 -20.38 -15.17
N THR A 191 -25.08 -19.37 -16.05
CA THR A 191 -25.35 -19.58 -17.48
C THR A 191 -24.11 -20.02 -18.27
N VAL A 192 -22.91 -19.50 -17.94
CA VAL A 192 -21.68 -19.80 -18.67
C VAL A 192 -20.91 -21.00 -18.14
N ASN A 193 -21.23 -21.50 -16.95
CA ASN A 193 -20.56 -22.64 -16.32
C ASN A 193 -21.56 -23.77 -15.97
N PRO A 194 -22.06 -24.50 -16.98
CA PRO A 194 -23.07 -25.56 -16.80
C PRO A 194 -22.57 -26.74 -15.97
N VAL A 195 -21.26 -26.81 -15.65
CA VAL A 195 -20.67 -27.90 -14.85
C VAL A 195 -21.19 -27.89 -13.39
N ASN A 196 -21.57 -26.74 -12.86
CA ASN A 196 -22.13 -26.66 -11.51
C ASN A 196 -23.55 -27.23 -11.38
N ASN A 197 -24.24 -27.44 -12.49
CA ASN A 197 -25.58 -28.10 -12.53
C ASN A 197 -25.50 -29.63 -12.55
N LEU A 198 -24.33 -30.21 -12.80
CA LEU A 198 -24.14 -31.67 -12.86
C LEU A 198 -23.80 -32.31 -11.49
N VAL A 199 -23.55 -31.53 -10.46
CA VAL A 199 -23.18 -32.04 -9.10
C VAL A 199 -24.36 -32.05 -8.16
N LYS A 200 -25.57 -31.75 -8.62
CA LYS A 200 -26.82 -31.87 -7.86
C LYS A 200 -27.63 -33.09 -8.27
N ILE A 201 -26.97 -34.25 -8.37
CA ILE A 201 -27.64 -35.58 -8.46
C ILE A 201 -27.18 -36.41 -7.27
#